data_1c30b55be135ef34aa306d9162be1c3a
#
_entry.id   1c30b55be135ef34aa306d9162be1c3a
#
_cell.length_a   1.000
_cell.length_b   1.000
_cell.length_c   1.000
_cell.angle_alpha   90.00
_cell.angle_beta   90.00
_cell.angle_gamma   90.00
#
_symmetry.space_group_name_H-M   'P 1'
#
loop_
_entity.id
_entity.type
_entity.pdbx_description
1 polymer ?
#
loop_
_entity_poly.entity_id
_entity_poly.type
_entity_poly.pdbx_seq_one_letter_code
_entity_poly.pdbx_strand_id
1 'polypeptide(L)'
;SIVRRRALRSSFIAFAARMFAIAATSGIAIYQWYLAQDGLGDVSQVTMFGLSGAAAVMSMMAVAAFVGSLLAALLLGRIARAFKDSRIPAIAACLLFVVAVVLPLTPIDSAMAVALYALFAGFAYVVYDGVSQGLNLATLPDVRSVGRSLAAFSLANTFGSLIGAVVCAIAIAVTGEYLLIFAVAAGCMAVAGVLTLLLK
;
A
#
# COMPACT_ATOMS: atom_id res chain seq x y z
N SER A 1 -11.55 -29.33 16.16
CA SER A 1 -10.54 -30.06 15.42
C SER A 1 -9.38 -29.15 15.03
N ILE A 2 -8.20 -29.69 14.95
CA ILE A 2 -6.92 -28.97 14.69
C ILE A 2 -6.99 -28.23 13.33
N VAL A 3 -7.60 -28.83 12.32
CA VAL A 3 -7.75 -28.25 10.97
C VAL A 3 -8.54 -26.94 11.00
N ARG A 4 -9.64 -26.89 11.75
CA ARG A 4 -10.48 -25.69 11.89
C ARG A 4 -9.74 -24.55 12.60
N ARG A 5 -8.91 -24.86 13.61
CA ARG A 5 -8.07 -23.85 14.31
C ARG A 5 -6.99 -23.27 13.40
N ARG A 6 -6.36 -24.12 12.55
CA ARG A 6 -5.35 -23.65 11.58
C ARG A 6 -5.98 -22.74 10.53
N ALA A 7 -7.13 -23.10 9.97
CA ALA A 7 -7.85 -22.27 9.01
C ALA A 7 -8.26 -20.91 9.60
N LEU A 8 -8.80 -20.88 10.82
CA LEU A 8 -9.14 -19.63 11.51
C LEU A 8 -7.93 -18.74 11.76
N ARG A 9 -6.78 -19.32 12.16
CA ARG A 9 -5.54 -18.59 12.38
C ARG A 9 -5.01 -17.97 11.07
N SER A 10 -5.01 -18.74 9.97
CA SER A 10 -4.57 -18.24 8.66
C SER A 10 -5.47 -17.12 8.17
N SER A 11 -6.81 -17.24 8.31
CA SER A 11 -7.75 -16.18 7.94
C SER A 11 -7.56 -14.90 8.76
N PHE A 12 -7.29 -15.01 10.06
CA PHE A 12 -7.01 -13.85 10.90
C PHE A 12 -5.70 -13.16 10.52
N ILE A 13 -4.64 -13.91 10.24
CA ILE A 13 -3.35 -13.38 9.79
C ILE A 13 -3.52 -12.67 8.43
N ALA A 14 -4.28 -13.26 7.50
CA ALA A 14 -4.56 -12.66 6.20
C ALA A 14 -5.36 -11.36 6.33
N PHE A 15 -6.36 -11.33 7.22
CA PHE A 15 -7.12 -10.12 7.55
C PHE A 15 -6.21 -9.02 8.10
N ALA A 16 -5.36 -9.34 9.08
CA ALA A 16 -4.43 -8.40 9.68
C ALA A 16 -3.39 -7.88 8.65
N ALA A 17 -2.80 -8.77 7.83
CA ALA A 17 -1.87 -8.39 6.78
C ALA A 17 -2.50 -7.39 5.80
N ARG A 18 -3.73 -7.66 5.36
CA ARG A 18 -4.48 -6.74 4.49
C ARG A 18 -4.76 -5.41 5.17
N MET A 19 -5.20 -5.42 6.43
CA MET A 19 -5.48 -4.21 7.20
C MET A 19 -4.24 -3.30 7.28
N PHE A 20 -3.05 -3.85 7.57
CA PHE A 20 -1.82 -3.07 7.61
C PHE A 20 -1.37 -2.57 6.22
N ALA A 21 -1.56 -3.34 5.16
CA ALA A 21 -1.25 -2.90 3.81
C ALA A 21 -2.16 -1.73 3.37
N ILE A 22 -3.45 -1.78 3.72
CA ILE A 22 -4.38 -0.66 3.48
C ILE A 22 -4.01 0.55 4.36
N ALA A 23 -3.62 0.34 5.62
CA ALA A 23 -3.19 1.43 6.49
C ALA A 23 -1.96 2.17 5.92
N ALA A 24 -1.01 1.44 5.33
CA ALA A 24 0.16 2.02 4.69
C ALA A 24 -0.20 2.95 3.53
N THR A 25 -1.11 2.54 2.65
CA THR A 25 -1.48 3.30 1.45
C THR A 25 -2.45 4.43 1.76
N SER A 26 -3.47 4.19 2.58
CA SER A 26 -4.49 5.19 2.91
C SER A 26 -3.94 6.30 3.81
N GLY A 27 -2.99 6.00 4.69
CA GLY A 27 -2.31 7.00 5.50
C GLY A 27 -1.66 8.08 4.62
N ILE A 28 -0.91 7.68 3.60
CA ILE A 28 -0.31 8.64 2.66
C ILE A 28 -1.40 9.34 1.83
N ALA A 29 -2.37 8.60 1.29
CA ALA A 29 -3.41 9.16 0.43
C ALA A 29 -4.22 10.28 1.10
N ILE A 30 -4.51 10.18 2.39
CA ILE A 30 -5.27 11.18 3.14
C ILE A 30 -4.46 12.47 3.34
N TYR A 31 -3.15 12.36 3.59
CA TYR A 31 -2.30 13.50 3.90
C TYR A 31 -1.45 13.99 2.72
N GLN A 32 -1.57 13.38 1.54
CA GLN A 32 -0.74 13.71 0.38
C GLN A 32 -0.87 15.17 -0.08
N TRP A 33 -2.04 15.82 0.11
CA TRP A 33 -2.21 17.23 -0.20
C TRP A 33 -1.34 18.11 0.69
N TYR A 34 -1.40 17.89 2.00
CA TYR A 34 -0.58 18.64 2.95
C TYR A 34 0.91 18.36 2.77
N LEU A 35 1.25 17.11 2.43
CA LEU A 35 2.61 16.74 2.05
C LEU A 35 3.09 17.56 0.84
N ALA A 36 2.29 17.70 -0.21
CA ALA A 36 2.63 18.45 -1.40
C ALA A 36 2.70 19.96 -1.14
N GLN A 37 1.91 20.48 -0.21
CA GLN A 37 1.84 21.90 0.10
C GLN A 37 2.92 22.32 1.10
N ASP A 38 3.13 21.57 2.15
CA ASP A 38 3.95 21.99 3.30
C ASP A 38 5.15 21.07 3.56
N GLY A 39 5.13 19.84 3.05
CA GLY A 39 6.14 18.83 3.35
C GLY A 39 7.30 18.73 2.36
N LEU A 40 7.12 19.18 1.13
CA LEU A 40 8.12 19.03 0.05
C LEU A 40 8.99 20.28 -0.18
N GLY A 41 8.79 21.33 0.63
CA GLY A 41 9.48 22.61 0.44
C GLY A 41 8.90 23.43 -0.73
N ASP A 42 9.74 24.23 -1.40
CA ASP A 42 9.26 25.10 -2.48
C ASP A 42 9.01 24.32 -3.78
N VAL A 43 7.74 24.01 -4.03
CA VAL A 43 7.26 23.35 -5.25
C VAL A 43 6.63 24.33 -6.25
N SER A 44 6.74 25.65 -6.03
CA SER A 44 6.09 26.70 -6.85
C SER A 44 6.47 26.63 -8.33
N GLN A 45 7.65 26.16 -8.65
CA GLN A 45 8.18 26.04 -10.00
C GLN A 45 7.71 24.75 -10.71
N VAL A 46 7.12 23.82 -10.00
CA VAL A 46 6.59 22.58 -10.61
C VAL A 46 5.33 22.88 -11.37
N THR A 47 5.31 22.55 -12.66
CA THR A 47 4.14 22.78 -13.52
C THR A 47 3.77 21.48 -14.23
N MET A 48 2.47 21.16 -14.28
CA MET A 48 1.92 20.01 -15.00
C MET A 48 0.48 20.26 -15.42
N PHE A 49 0.13 20.00 -16.68
CA PHE A 49 -1.22 20.21 -17.24
C PHE A 49 -1.79 21.62 -17.03
N GLY A 50 -0.95 22.65 -17.01
CA GLY A 50 -1.38 24.03 -16.73
C GLY A 50 -1.63 24.33 -15.25
N LEU A 51 -1.36 23.38 -14.35
CA LEU A 51 -1.37 23.55 -12.91
C LEU A 51 0.05 23.87 -12.41
N SER A 52 0.17 24.55 -11.28
CA SER A 52 1.44 24.88 -10.65
C SER A 52 1.42 24.53 -9.16
N GLY A 53 2.62 24.37 -8.57
CA GLY A 53 2.78 24.11 -7.14
C GLY A 53 2.23 22.75 -6.71
N ALA A 54 1.61 22.70 -5.53
CA ALA A 54 1.08 21.48 -4.94
C ALA A 54 0.09 20.74 -5.85
N ALA A 55 -0.74 21.46 -6.61
CA ALA A 55 -1.68 20.85 -7.56
C ALA A 55 -0.96 20.12 -8.71
N ALA A 56 0.16 20.67 -9.19
CA ALA A 56 0.98 20.02 -10.20
C ALA A 56 1.63 18.75 -9.67
N VAL A 57 2.18 18.80 -8.45
CA VAL A 57 2.78 17.63 -7.78
C VAL A 57 1.74 16.53 -7.58
N MET A 58 0.54 16.86 -7.12
CA MET A 58 -0.56 15.91 -6.95
C MET A 58 -0.96 15.26 -8.27
N SER A 59 -1.05 16.04 -9.35
CA SER A 59 -1.36 15.54 -10.70
C SER A 59 -0.26 14.58 -11.18
N MET A 60 1.00 14.93 -10.94
CA MET A 60 2.15 14.09 -11.28
C MET A 60 2.14 12.76 -10.52
N MET A 61 1.87 12.80 -9.21
CA MET A 61 1.72 11.60 -8.39
C MET A 61 0.57 10.71 -8.88
N ALA A 62 -0.59 11.31 -9.19
CA ALA A 62 -1.75 10.57 -9.66
C ALA A 62 -1.48 9.86 -10.99
N VAL A 63 -0.86 10.55 -11.96
CA VAL A 63 -0.47 9.95 -13.24
C VAL A 63 0.57 8.86 -13.06
N ALA A 64 1.59 9.09 -12.24
CA ALA A 64 2.62 8.11 -11.96
C ALA A 64 2.05 6.85 -11.28
N ALA A 65 1.19 7.02 -10.27
CA ALA A 65 0.50 5.91 -9.61
C ALA A 65 -0.41 5.14 -10.57
N PHE A 66 -1.13 5.84 -11.44
CA PHE A 66 -1.97 5.21 -12.45
C PHE A 66 -1.14 4.37 -13.43
N VAL A 67 -0.04 4.92 -13.94
CA VAL A 67 0.88 4.17 -14.84
C VAL A 67 1.45 2.95 -14.13
N GLY A 68 1.92 3.09 -12.90
CA GLY A 68 2.42 1.97 -12.09
C GLY A 68 1.37 0.88 -11.89
N SER A 69 0.15 1.28 -11.53
CA SER A 69 -0.99 0.38 -11.33
C SER A 69 -1.40 -0.34 -12.61
N LEU A 70 -1.41 0.37 -13.74
CA LEU A 70 -1.72 -0.20 -15.05
C LEU A 70 -0.67 -1.25 -15.46
N LEU A 71 0.61 -0.94 -15.32
CA LEU A 71 1.70 -1.88 -15.58
C LEU A 71 1.59 -3.12 -14.71
N ALA A 72 1.29 -2.94 -13.41
CA ALA A 72 1.08 -4.05 -12.50
C ALA A 72 -0.09 -4.94 -12.93
N ALA A 73 -1.23 -4.35 -13.28
CA ALA A 73 -2.41 -5.08 -13.74
C ALA A 73 -2.14 -5.90 -15.00
N LEU A 74 -1.42 -5.33 -15.97
CA LEU A 74 -1.03 -6.03 -17.20
C LEU A 74 -0.06 -7.20 -16.94
N LEU A 75 0.83 -7.04 -15.95
CA LEU A 75 1.84 -8.03 -15.62
C LEU A 75 1.38 -9.05 -14.57
N LEU A 76 0.30 -8.77 -13.84
CA LEU A 76 -0.18 -9.60 -12.72
C LEU A 76 -0.37 -11.07 -13.10
N GLY A 77 -0.95 -11.34 -14.26
CA GLY A 77 -1.15 -12.71 -14.74
C GLY A 77 0.15 -13.43 -15.09
N ARG A 78 1.20 -12.70 -15.51
CA ARG A 78 2.54 -13.27 -15.75
C ARG A 78 3.26 -13.51 -14.42
N ILE A 79 3.20 -12.54 -13.50
CA ILE A 79 3.78 -12.63 -12.17
C ILE A 79 3.17 -13.82 -11.41
N ALA A 80 1.85 -13.96 -11.39
CA ALA A 80 1.17 -15.05 -10.70
C ALA A 80 1.54 -16.44 -11.25
N ARG A 81 1.82 -16.56 -12.56
CA ARG A 81 2.24 -17.82 -13.18
C ARG A 81 3.73 -18.12 -13.04
N ALA A 82 4.57 -17.09 -12.88
CA ALA A 82 6.02 -17.24 -12.74
C ALA A 82 6.43 -17.86 -11.40
N PHE A 83 5.62 -17.68 -10.36
CA PHE A 83 5.92 -18.15 -9.01
C PHE A 83 4.96 -19.28 -8.61
N LYS A 84 5.52 -20.43 -8.20
CA LYS A 84 4.74 -21.55 -7.66
C LYS A 84 4.09 -21.23 -6.32
N ASP A 85 4.73 -20.38 -5.51
CA ASP A 85 4.20 -19.90 -4.23
C ASP A 85 3.79 -18.44 -4.37
N SER A 86 2.48 -18.19 -4.27
CA SER A 86 1.90 -16.85 -4.36
C SER A 86 2.36 -15.89 -3.24
N ARG A 87 3.03 -16.37 -2.20
CA ARG A 87 3.59 -15.53 -1.14
C ARG A 87 4.80 -14.75 -1.61
N ILE A 88 5.62 -15.35 -2.49
CA ILE A 88 6.85 -14.72 -2.98
C ILE A 88 6.55 -13.37 -3.67
N PRO A 89 5.64 -13.29 -4.65
CA PRO A 89 5.31 -12.01 -5.28
C PRO A 89 4.63 -11.01 -4.31
N ALA A 90 3.85 -11.49 -3.32
CA ALA A 90 3.27 -10.61 -2.31
C ALA A 90 4.35 -9.97 -1.42
N ILE A 91 5.34 -10.75 -0.97
CA ILE A 91 6.45 -10.25 -0.16
C ILE A 91 7.34 -9.31 -0.99
N ALA A 92 7.65 -9.68 -2.23
CA ALA A 92 8.41 -8.84 -3.14
C ALA A 92 7.71 -7.49 -3.38
N ALA A 93 6.38 -7.48 -3.49
CA ALA A 93 5.60 -6.26 -3.59
C ALA A 93 5.68 -5.42 -2.31
N CYS A 94 5.60 -6.04 -1.11
CA CYS A 94 5.79 -5.31 0.15
C CYS A 94 7.18 -4.68 0.23
N LEU A 95 8.23 -5.41 -0.14
CA LEU A 95 9.60 -4.89 -0.15
C LEU A 95 9.75 -3.74 -1.16
N LEU A 96 9.21 -3.88 -2.36
CA LEU A 96 9.22 -2.82 -3.37
C LEU A 96 8.51 -1.56 -2.86
N PHE A 97 7.37 -1.71 -2.18
CA PHE A 97 6.67 -0.58 -1.57
C PHE A 97 7.51 0.10 -0.50
N VAL A 98 8.14 -0.66 0.41
CA VAL A 98 9.02 -0.12 1.45
C VAL A 98 10.19 0.64 0.83
N VAL A 99 10.83 0.10 -0.21
CA VAL A 99 11.90 0.78 -0.94
C VAL A 99 11.39 2.06 -1.61
N ALA A 100 10.22 2.00 -2.25
CA ALA A 100 9.61 3.18 -2.89
C ALA A 100 9.36 4.32 -1.90
N VAL A 101 8.88 3.99 -0.70
CA VAL A 101 8.58 4.96 0.37
C VAL A 101 9.83 5.65 0.92
N VAL A 102 11.01 5.08 0.75
CA VAL A 102 12.28 5.72 1.13
C VAL A 102 12.68 6.82 0.14
N LEU A 103 12.24 6.78 -1.12
CA LEU A 103 12.62 7.76 -2.15
C LEU A 103 12.33 9.22 -1.74
N PRO A 104 11.16 9.59 -1.22
CA PRO A 104 10.88 10.96 -0.78
C PRO A 104 11.70 11.42 0.43
N LEU A 105 12.32 10.49 1.15
CA LEU A 105 13.20 10.79 2.29
C LEU A 105 14.64 11.03 1.86
N THR A 106 14.97 10.84 0.57
CA THR A 106 16.32 11.09 0.04
C THR A 106 16.45 12.54 -0.41
N PRO A 107 17.69 13.10 -0.46
CA PRO A 107 17.95 14.46 -0.91
C PRO A 107 17.88 14.64 -2.45
N ILE A 108 17.01 13.91 -3.10
CA ILE A 108 16.68 14.04 -4.53
C ILE A 108 15.66 15.18 -4.68
N ASP A 109 15.54 15.78 -5.88
CA ASP A 109 14.44 16.70 -6.19
C ASP A 109 13.12 16.13 -5.67
N SER A 110 12.51 16.85 -4.74
CA SER A 110 11.38 16.35 -3.96
C SER A 110 10.18 15.98 -4.85
N ALA A 111 9.93 16.74 -5.92
CA ALA A 111 8.84 16.46 -6.85
C ALA A 111 9.11 15.17 -7.64
N MET A 112 10.32 14.95 -8.14
CA MET A 112 10.70 13.73 -8.86
C MET A 112 10.68 12.51 -7.93
N ALA A 113 11.20 12.65 -6.71
CA ALA A 113 11.22 11.57 -5.71
C ALA A 113 9.81 11.09 -5.38
N VAL A 114 8.86 12.02 -5.21
CA VAL A 114 7.46 11.70 -4.92
C VAL A 114 6.75 11.08 -6.11
N ALA A 115 7.08 11.49 -7.35
CA ALA A 115 6.56 10.86 -8.56
C ALA A 115 7.05 9.42 -8.72
N LEU A 116 8.35 9.18 -8.51
CA LEU A 116 8.93 7.84 -8.54
C LEU A 116 8.35 6.95 -7.43
N TYR A 117 8.19 7.51 -6.23
CA TYR A 117 7.48 6.83 -5.16
C TYR A 117 6.07 6.40 -5.63
N ALA A 118 5.27 7.32 -6.17
CA ALA A 118 3.90 7.03 -6.59
C ALA A 118 3.84 5.94 -7.67
N LEU A 119 4.77 5.95 -8.62
CA LEU A 119 4.89 4.93 -9.66
C LEU A 119 5.14 3.53 -9.07
N PHE A 120 6.18 3.40 -8.24
CA PHE A 120 6.57 2.12 -7.68
C PHE A 120 5.60 1.65 -6.59
N ALA A 121 5.09 2.55 -5.77
CA ALA A 121 4.08 2.22 -4.76
C ALA A 121 2.76 1.78 -5.39
N GLY A 122 2.31 2.45 -6.46
CA GLY A 122 1.12 2.05 -7.22
C GLY A 122 1.28 0.66 -7.83
N PHE A 123 2.44 0.38 -8.45
CA PHE A 123 2.76 -0.94 -8.96
C PHE A 123 2.75 -2.01 -7.86
N ALA A 124 3.49 -1.77 -6.79
CA ALA A 124 3.64 -2.70 -5.67
C ALA A 124 2.30 -3.00 -5.00
N TYR A 125 1.48 -1.97 -4.79
CA TYR A 125 0.17 -2.13 -4.16
C TYR A 125 -0.76 -3.02 -4.99
N VAL A 126 -0.85 -2.80 -6.30
CA VAL A 126 -1.73 -3.62 -7.17
C VAL A 126 -1.26 -5.07 -7.24
N VAL A 127 0.06 -5.31 -7.29
CA VAL A 127 0.59 -6.68 -7.23
C VAL A 127 0.25 -7.34 -5.90
N TYR A 128 0.47 -6.64 -4.77
CA TYR A 128 0.15 -7.15 -3.45
C TYR A 128 -1.36 -7.45 -3.31
N ASP A 129 -2.20 -6.51 -3.70
CA ASP A 129 -3.66 -6.63 -3.58
C ASP A 129 -4.18 -7.81 -4.41
N GLY A 130 -3.77 -7.91 -5.68
CA GLY A 130 -4.20 -8.98 -6.57
C GLY A 130 -3.74 -10.37 -6.10
N VAL A 131 -2.48 -10.49 -5.65
CA VAL A 131 -1.95 -11.76 -5.15
C VAL A 131 -2.58 -12.13 -3.80
N SER A 132 -2.76 -11.17 -2.89
CA SER A 132 -3.37 -11.43 -1.58
C SER A 132 -4.84 -11.83 -1.69
N GLN A 133 -5.59 -11.26 -2.63
CA GLN A 133 -6.96 -11.69 -2.93
C GLN A 133 -7.00 -13.15 -3.43
N GLY A 134 -6.09 -13.52 -4.33
CA GLY A 134 -5.96 -14.90 -4.80
C GLY A 134 -5.65 -15.90 -3.68
N LEU A 135 -4.70 -15.56 -2.80
CA LEU A 135 -4.37 -16.36 -1.62
C LEU A 135 -5.58 -16.54 -0.68
N ASN A 136 -6.31 -15.46 -0.46
CA ASN A 136 -7.48 -15.47 0.41
C ASN A 136 -8.61 -16.34 -0.15
N LEU A 137 -8.86 -16.26 -1.45
CA LEU A 137 -9.86 -17.12 -2.12
C LEU A 137 -9.47 -18.61 -2.09
N ALA A 138 -8.18 -18.92 -2.24
CA ALA A 138 -7.66 -20.28 -2.18
C ALA A 138 -7.77 -20.92 -0.77
N THR A 139 -7.84 -20.13 0.29
CA THR A 139 -7.96 -20.61 1.67
C THR A 139 -9.42 -20.82 2.12
N LEU A 140 -10.41 -20.52 1.26
CA LEU A 140 -11.82 -20.66 1.59
C LEU A 140 -12.28 -22.13 1.50
N PRO A 141 -12.78 -22.71 2.60
CA PRO A 141 -13.18 -24.12 2.61
C PRO A 141 -14.52 -24.41 1.94
N ASP A 142 -15.34 -23.38 1.65
CA ASP A 142 -16.68 -23.59 1.09
C ASP A 142 -17.16 -22.37 0.27
N VAL A 143 -17.72 -22.64 -0.92
CA VAL A 143 -18.30 -21.64 -1.83
C VAL A 143 -19.43 -20.84 -1.16
N ARG A 144 -20.14 -21.43 -0.19
CA ARG A 144 -21.19 -20.76 0.58
C ARG A 144 -20.68 -19.67 1.53
N SER A 145 -19.37 -19.67 1.85
CA SER A 145 -18.77 -18.70 2.75
C SER A 145 -18.12 -17.49 2.04
N VAL A 146 -18.14 -17.43 0.70
CA VAL A 146 -17.52 -16.35 -0.10
C VAL A 146 -18.04 -14.98 0.29
N GLY A 147 -19.35 -14.82 0.44
CA GLY A 147 -19.94 -13.53 0.84
C GLY A 147 -19.46 -13.04 2.20
N ARG A 148 -19.33 -13.95 3.17
CA ARG A 148 -18.82 -13.62 4.51
C ARG A 148 -17.34 -13.22 4.48
N SER A 149 -16.56 -13.87 3.64
CA SER A 149 -15.14 -13.54 3.48
C SER A 149 -14.93 -12.21 2.78
N LEU A 150 -15.72 -11.92 1.73
CA LEU A 150 -15.70 -10.59 1.08
C LEU A 150 -16.11 -9.48 2.05
N ALA A 151 -17.11 -9.71 2.90
CA ALA A 151 -17.49 -8.78 3.95
C ALA A 151 -16.34 -8.55 4.95
N ALA A 152 -15.63 -9.60 5.37
CA ALA A 152 -14.47 -9.49 6.23
C ALA A 152 -13.34 -8.67 5.58
N PHE A 153 -13.09 -8.83 4.27
CA PHE A 153 -12.09 -8.04 3.55
C PHE A 153 -12.48 -6.57 3.43
N SER A 154 -13.77 -6.28 3.20
CA SER A 154 -14.27 -4.89 3.25
C SER A 154 -14.06 -4.26 4.62
N LEU A 155 -14.29 -5.01 5.70
CA LEU A 155 -13.98 -4.55 7.05
C LEU A 155 -12.47 -4.29 7.24
N ALA A 156 -11.60 -5.18 6.75
CA ALA A 156 -10.16 -4.96 6.81
C ALA A 156 -9.73 -3.67 6.09
N ASN A 157 -10.34 -3.36 4.94
CA ASN A 157 -10.10 -2.12 4.23
C ASN A 157 -10.53 -0.89 5.04
N THR A 158 -11.74 -0.92 5.62
CA THR A 158 -12.26 0.18 6.42
C THR A 158 -11.42 0.42 7.68
N PHE A 159 -11.13 -0.64 8.42
CA PHE A 159 -10.28 -0.53 9.62
C PHE A 159 -8.84 -0.12 9.26
N GLY A 160 -8.29 -0.65 8.17
CA GLY A 160 -6.97 -0.27 7.68
C GLY A 160 -6.90 1.22 7.35
N SER A 161 -7.88 1.74 6.61
CA SER A 161 -7.95 3.17 6.30
C SER A 161 -8.06 4.05 7.54
N LEU A 162 -8.89 3.64 8.50
CA LEU A 162 -9.02 4.37 9.77
C LEU A 162 -7.72 4.37 10.57
N ILE A 163 -7.09 3.20 10.73
CA ILE A 163 -5.81 3.08 11.45
C ILE A 163 -4.73 3.90 10.76
N GLY A 164 -4.60 3.81 9.44
CA GLY A 164 -3.65 4.59 8.67
C GLY A 164 -3.80 6.08 8.88
N ALA A 165 -5.05 6.59 8.80
CA ALA A 165 -5.36 8.00 9.04
C ALA A 165 -4.97 8.44 10.45
N VAL A 166 -5.39 7.67 11.48
CA VAL A 166 -5.16 8.02 12.90
C VAL A 166 -3.67 7.98 13.25
N VAL A 167 -2.95 6.94 12.82
CA VAL A 167 -1.51 6.80 13.13
C VAL A 167 -0.71 7.91 12.45
N CYS A 168 -1.03 8.24 11.18
CA CYS A 168 -0.40 9.37 10.50
C CYS A 168 -0.75 10.71 11.17
N ALA A 169 -2.01 10.92 11.60
CA ALA A 169 -2.41 12.13 12.33
C ALA A 169 -1.61 12.30 13.63
N ILE A 170 -1.47 11.23 14.40
CA ILE A 170 -0.68 11.24 15.65
C ILE A 170 0.79 11.52 15.34
N ALA A 171 1.37 10.89 14.32
CA ALA A 171 2.75 11.11 13.92
C ALA A 171 3.01 12.57 13.57
N ILE A 172 2.14 13.18 12.73
CA ILE A 172 2.23 14.61 12.37
C ILE A 172 2.03 15.51 13.60
N ALA A 173 1.03 15.22 14.44
CA ALA A 173 0.76 16.04 15.62
C ALA A 173 1.91 16.07 16.63
N VAL A 174 2.67 14.97 16.74
CA VAL A 174 3.81 14.86 17.68
C VAL A 174 5.08 15.49 17.11
N THR A 175 5.31 15.37 15.81
CA THR A 175 6.58 15.78 15.19
C THR A 175 6.49 17.08 14.41
N GLY A 176 5.32 17.46 13.93
CA GLY A 176 5.13 18.57 13.00
C GLY A 176 5.59 18.29 11.57
N GLU A 177 6.09 17.08 11.27
CA GLU A 177 6.68 16.76 9.96
C GLU A 177 5.80 15.82 9.13
N TYR A 178 5.41 16.26 7.94
CA TYR A 178 4.60 15.46 7.02
C TYR A 178 5.38 14.30 6.38
N LEU A 179 6.70 14.42 6.22
CA LEU A 179 7.53 13.34 5.66
C LEU A 179 7.50 12.06 6.51
N LEU A 180 7.18 12.16 7.80
CA LEU A 180 7.09 11.01 8.68
C LEU A 180 5.99 10.02 8.31
N ILE A 181 4.96 10.46 7.55
CA ILE A 181 3.93 9.54 7.04
C ILE A 181 4.51 8.42 6.17
N PHE A 182 5.60 8.71 5.44
CA PHE A 182 6.30 7.68 4.67
C PHE A 182 6.94 6.62 5.56
N ALA A 183 7.55 7.02 6.67
CA ALA A 183 8.12 6.07 7.64
C ALA A 183 7.03 5.21 8.28
N VAL A 184 5.88 5.80 8.65
CA VAL A 184 4.72 5.07 9.17
C VAL A 184 4.20 4.07 8.13
N ALA A 185 4.06 4.49 6.89
CA ALA A 185 3.61 3.62 5.80
C ALA A 185 4.59 2.45 5.54
N ALA A 186 5.91 2.72 5.57
CA ALA A 186 6.93 1.68 5.48
C ALA A 186 6.79 0.65 6.60
N GLY A 187 6.60 1.11 7.84
CA GLY A 187 6.38 0.24 9.00
C GLY A 187 5.13 -0.62 8.86
N CYS A 188 4.00 -0.03 8.48
CA CYS A 188 2.76 -0.77 8.24
C CYS A 188 2.91 -1.82 7.13
N MET A 189 3.55 -1.47 6.01
CA MET A 189 3.75 -2.41 4.90
C MET A 189 4.76 -3.51 5.27
N ALA A 190 5.80 -3.22 6.04
CA ALA A 190 6.72 -4.22 6.55
C ALA A 190 6.00 -5.23 7.46
N VAL A 191 5.12 -4.77 8.35
CA VAL A 191 4.28 -5.64 9.18
C VAL A 191 3.38 -6.52 8.31
N ALA A 192 2.74 -5.95 7.27
CA ALA A 192 1.93 -6.71 6.31
C ALA A 192 2.76 -7.81 5.62
N GLY A 193 3.99 -7.51 5.21
CA GLY A 193 4.91 -8.48 4.61
C GLY A 193 5.28 -9.62 5.57
N VAL A 194 5.62 -9.30 6.82
CA VAL A 194 5.93 -10.29 7.86
C VAL A 194 4.72 -11.18 8.15
N LEU A 195 3.52 -10.61 8.26
CA LEU A 195 2.29 -11.38 8.45
C LEU A 195 2.01 -12.31 7.26
N THR A 196 2.30 -11.86 6.03
CA THR A 196 2.16 -12.69 4.83
C THR A 196 3.13 -13.88 4.83
N LEU A 197 4.35 -13.73 5.38
CA LEU A 197 5.29 -14.84 5.60
C LEU A 197 4.75 -15.90 6.56
N LEU A 198 3.98 -15.50 7.57
CA LEU A 198 3.40 -16.40 8.58
C LEU A 198 2.17 -17.17 8.08
N LEU A 199 1.62 -16.84 6.91
CA LEU A 199 0.56 -17.61 6.28
C LEU A 199 1.10 -18.99 5.89
N LYS A 200 0.47 -20.05 6.38
CA LYS A 200 0.80 -21.45 6.05
C LYS A 200 -0.34 -22.11 5.32
#